data_fa5f72f00fcbe8288a9682a37b645f7e
#
_entry.id   fa5f72f00fcbe8288a9682a37b645f7e
#
_cell.length_a   1.000
_cell.length_b   1.000
_cell.length_c   1.000
_cell.angle_alpha   90.00
_cell.angle_beta   90.00
_cell.angle_gamma   90.00
#
_symmetry.space_group_name_H-M   'P 1'
#
loop_
_entity.id
_entity.type
_entity.pdbx_description
1 polymer ?
#
loop_
_entity_poly.entity_id
_entity_poly.type
_entity_poly.pdbx_seq_one_letter_code
_entity_poly.pdbx_strand_id
1 'polypeptide(L)'
;KAPSMDGGSGRLNVTFGDYNLRKVSTSNNFVVNDKIATRFSLSSSTRDGFTENVSTGQDLDDDNSKSFRSDWMFNLNDTSSLRVFGQYFKVDRNGAAIRGIDDQTSGMRKLSQDTISQHELSSWVLAAIYESDLGFANLKAIASVQEDDVLVVRDNDRHNYLDPVLSIPGLGAGATYQRAEFTPETSLVDTTTLEINLISNEPIED
;
A
#
# COMPACT_ATOMS: atom_id res chain seq x y z
N LYS A 1 -15.30 3.94 2.26
CA LYS A 1 -16.71 4.27 2.55
C LYS A 1 -17.58 3.51 1.55
N ALA A 2 -18.64 2.84 2.03
CA ALA A 2 -19.60 2.14 1.17
C ALA A 2 -20.32 3.12 0.23
N PRO A 3 -20.89 2.65 -0.90
CA PRO A 3 -21.87 3.40 -1.68
C PRO A 3 -23.05 3.82 -0.80
N SER A 4 -23.65 4.96 -1.11
CA SER A 4 -24.86 5.47 -0.43
C SER A 4 -26.01 5.55 -1.42
N MET A 5 -27.21 5.21 -0.95
CA MET A 5 -28.47 5.41 -1.69
C MET A 5 -29.02 6.84 -1.58
N ASP A 6 -28.44 7.69 -0.70
CA ASP A 6 -28.95 9.04 -0.41
C ASP A 6 -28.74 10.05 -1.57
N GLY A 7 -28.11 9.62 -2.65
CA GLY A 7 -27.89 10.44 -3.84
C GLY A 7 -26.46 10.43 -4.36
N GLY A 8 -26.28 11.09 -5.49
CA GLY A 8 -24.98 11.29 -6.10
C GLY A 8 -24.09 12.24 -5.29
N SER A 9 -22.83 11.91 -5.13
CA SER A 9 -21.86 12.78 -4.49
C SER A 9 -20.47 12.55 -5.04
N GLY A 10 -19.65 13.59 -5.08
CA GLY A 10 -18.29 13.52 -5.57
C GLY A 10 -17.32 14.31 -4.70
N ARG A 11 -16.10 13.84 -4.64
CA ARG A 11 -14.97 14.56 -4.04
C ARG A 11 -13.77 14.45 -4.95
N LEU A 12 -13.11 15.56 -5.21
CA LEU A 12 -11.82 15.61 -5.87
C LEU A 12 -10.85 16.34 -4.94
N ASN A 13 -9.69 15.74 -4.70
CA ASN A 13 -8.59 16.39 -4.00
C ASN A 13 -7.39 16.41 -4.93
N VAL A 14 -6.72 17.57 -4.99
CA VAL A 14 -5.47 17.75 -5.73
C VAL A 14 -4.48 18.41 -4.78
N THR A 15 -3.27 17.88 -4.72
CA THR A 15 -2.19 18.41 -3.89
C THR A 15 -0.94 18.54 -4.73
N PHE A 16 -0.27 19.68 -4.62
CA PHE A 16 1.06 19.93 -5.14
C PHE A 16 1.99 20.30 -4.00
N GLY A 17 3.25 19.93 -4.09
CA GLY A 17 4.23 20.21 -3.05
C GLY A 17 5.66 20.11 -3.57
N ASP A 18 6.60 20.15 -2.66
CA ASP A 18 8.03 20.07 -2.97
C ASP A 18 8.39 18.72 -3.61
N TYR A 19 9.52 18.68 -4.29
CA TYR A 19 10.01 17.51 -5.02
C TYR A 19 9.02 17.03 -6.08
N ASN A 20 8.38 17.94 -6.80
CA ASN A 20 7.37 17.63 -7.81
C ASN A 20 6.21 16.79 -7.28
N LEU A 21 5.89 16.90 -5.98
CA LEU A 21 4.77 16.19 -5.39
C LEU A 21 3.48 16.53 -6.14
N ARG A 22 2.81 15.50 -6.63
CA ARG A 22 1.49 15.56 -7.28
C ARG A 22 0.62 14.45 -6.73
N LYS A 23 -0.45 14.82 -6.03
CA LYS A 23 -1.46 13.85 -5.57
C LYS A 23 -2.80 14.24 -6.15
N VAL A 24 -3.46 13.25 -6.71
CA VAL A 24 -4.85 13.39 -7.19
C VAL A 24 -5.65 12.23 -6.60
N SER A 25 -6.77 12.54 -5.99
CA SER A 25 -7.72 11.52 -5.57
C SER A 25 -9.14 11.96 -5.85
N THR A 26 -9.95 11.04 -6.34
CA THR A 26 -11.38 11.27 -6.54
C THR A 26 -12.18 10.10 -6.01
N SER A 27 -13.38 10.39 -5.53
CA SER A 27 -14.34 9.39 -5.11
C SER A 27 -15.74 9.88 -5.44
N ASN A 28 -16.46 9.14 -6.27
CA ASN A 28 -17.77 9.51 -6.78
C ASN A 28 -18.78 8.41 -6.49
N ASN A 29 -19.91 8.81 -5.93
CA ASN A 29 -21.06 7.96 -5.66
C ASN A 29 -22.15 8.21 -6.69
N PHE A 30 -22.70 7.14 -7.22
CA PHE A 30 -23.80 7.18 -8.16
C PHE A 30 -24.92 6.27 -7.67
N VAL A 31 -26.15 6.79 -7.68
CA VAL A 31 -27.34 5.98 -7.49
C VAL A 31 -27.83 5.56 -8.87
N VAL A 32 -27.83 4.26 -9.14
CA VAL A 32 -28.24 3.70 -10.42
C VAL A 32 -29.79 3.60 -10.46
N ASN A 33 -30.37 3.14 -9.36
CA ASN A 33 -31.82 3.09 -9.12
C ASN A 33 -32.06 2.97 -7.59
N ASP A 34 -33.31 2.75 -7.19
CA ASP A 34 -33.74 2.61 -5.79
C ASP A 34 -33.12 1.43 -5.03
N LYS A 35 -32.49 0.48 -5.74
CA LYS A 35 -31.86 -0.73 -5.17
C LYS A 35 -30.38 -0.81 -5.37
N ILE A 36 -29.79 -0.01 -6.25
CA ILE A 36 -28.38 -0.13 -6.65
C ILE A 36 -27.69 1.22 -6.56
N ALA A 37 -26.62 1.26 -5.78
CA ALA A 37 -25.66 2.36 -5.77
C ALA A 37 -24.25 1.86 -6.02
N THR A 38 -23.41 2.71 -6.60
CA THR A 38 -22.00 2.39 -6.85
C THR A 38 -21.11 3.56 -6.45
N ARG A 39 -19.88 3.25 -6.07
CA ARG A 39 -18.85 4.23 -5.79
C ARG A 39 -17.56 3.83 -6.49
N PHE A 40 -17.02 4.76 -7.27
CA PHE A 40 -15.71 4.63 -7.87
C PHE A 40 -14.72 5.55 -7.18
N SER A 41 -13.54 5.03 -6.86
CA SER A 41 -12.47 5.82 -6.27
C SER A 41 -11.18 5.57 -7.02
N LEU A 42 -10.46 6.65 -7.29
CA LEU A 42 -9.15 6.65 -7.94
C LEU A 42 -8.19 7.47 -7.11
N SER A 43 -6.95 7.04 -6.98
CA SER A 43 -5.88 7.87 -6.47
C SER A 43 -4.58 7.64 -7.21
N SER A 44 -3.78 8.69 -7.31
CA SER A 44 -2.41 8.66 -7.81
C SER A 44 -1.59 9.63 -6.98
N SER A 45 -0.41 9.20 -6.58
CA SER A 45 0.57 10.02 -5.89
C SER A 45 1.92 9.82 -6.54
N THR A 46 2.58 10.90 -6.91
CA THR A 46 3.95 10.89 -7.43
C THR A 46 4.74 11.98 -6.74
N ARG A 47 5.98 11.70 -6.41
CA ARG A 47 6.96 12.65 -5.87
C ARG A 47 8.35 12.17 -6.22
N ASP A 48 9.23 13.08 -6.65
CA ASP A 48 10.64 12.78 -6.87
C ASP A 48 11.31 12.39 -5.54
N GLY A 49 12.33 11.55 -5.60
CA GLY A 49 13.18 11.25 -4.45
C GLY A 49 13.92 12.50 -3.97
N PHE A 50 14.28 12.51 -2.70
CA PHE A 50 14.98 13.64 -2.09
C PHE A 50 16.28 13.24 -1.38
N THR A 51 16.65 11.95 -1.47
CA THR A 51 17.92 11.45 -0.97
C THR A 51 18.69 10.80 -2.12
N GLU A 52 19.82 11.38 -2.47
CA GLU A 52 20.67 10.93 -3.56
C GLU A 52 21.58 9.77 -3.11
N ASN A 53 21.54 8.67 -3.82
CA ASN A 53 22.59 7.67 -3.77
C ASN A 53 23.67 8.05 -4.79
N VAL A 54 24.78 8.60 -4.29
CA VAL A 54 25.85 9.14 -5.14
C VAL A 54 26.59 8.10 -5.98
N SER A 55 26.48 6.83 -5.62
CA SER A 55 27.13 5.71 -6.33
C SER A 55 26.33 5.24 -7.51
N THR A 56 25.01 5.12 -7.37
CA THR A 56 24.12 4.63 -8.42
C THR A 56 23.43 5.74 -9.19
N GLY A 57 23.41 6.98 -8.65
CA GLY A 57 22.67 8.09 -9.21
C GLY A 57 21.16 8.02 -9.00
N GLN A 58 20.69 7.11 -8.13
CA GLN A 58 19.26 7.04 -7.80
C GLN A 58 18.86 8.10 -6.79
N ASP A 59 17.69 8.70 -6.99
CA ASP A 59 17.00 9.49 -5.98
C ASP A 59 16.04 8.58 -5.19
N LEU A 60 16.37 8.32 -3.94
CA LEU A 60 15.60 7.49 -3.00
C LEU A 60 14.55 8.33 -2.25
N ASP A 61 13.68 7.67 -1.49
CA ASP A 61 12.54 8.29 -0.79
C ASP A 61 11.51 8.91 -1.75
N ASP A 62 11.43 8.45 -2.97
CA ASP A 62 10.41 8.82 -3.94
C ASP A 62 9.02 8.27 -3.57
N ASP A 63 7.99 8.72 -4.26
CA ASP A 63 6.63 8.19 -4.16
C ASP A 63 6.05 7.99 -5.56
N ASN A 64 5.61 6.79 -5.85
CA ASN A 64 4.85 6.46 -7.04
C ASN A 64 3.83 5.38 -6.67
N SER A 65 2.59 5.80 -6.48
CA SER A 65 1.51 4.89 -6.10
C SER A 65 0.22 5.22 -6.85
N LYS A 66 -0.56 4.18 -7.13
CA LYS A 66 -1.86 4.29 -7.80
C LYS A 66 -2.85 3.33 -7.18
N SER A 67 -4.10 3.73 -7.08
CA SER A 67 -5.17 2.82 -6.70
C SER A 67 -6.45 3.09 -7.47
N PHE A 68 -7.19 2.01 -7.66
CA PHE A 68 -8.54 2.03 -8.18
C PHE A 68 -9.43 1.14 -7.32
N ARG A 69 -10.65 1.62 -7.01
CA ARG A 69 -11.66 0.85 -6.31
C ARG A 69 -13.01 1.05 -6.98
N SER A 70 -13.69 -0.05 -7.25
CA SER A 70 -15.09 -0.13 -7.66
C SER A 70 -15.88 -0.82 -6.55
N ASP A 71 -16.96 -0.21 -6.08
CA ASP A 71 -17.76 -0.63 -4.94
C ASP A 71 -19.25 -0.55 -5.31
N TRP A 72 -19.98 -1.63 -5.11
CA TRP A 72 -21.38 -1.76 -5.48
C TRP A 72 -22.19 -2.20 -4.28
N MET A 73 -23.32 -1.55 -4.07
CA MET A 73 -24.31 -1.87 -3.07
C MET A 73 -25.60 -2.26 -3.76
N PHE A 74 -26.14 -3.39 -3.38
CA PHE A 74 -27.41 -3.94 -3.85
C PHE A 74 -28.34 -4.10 -2.65
N ASN A 75 -29.45 -3.37 -2.59
CA ASN A 75 -30.55 -3.65 -1.66
C ASN A 75 -31.39 -4.75 -2.29
N LEU A 76 -31.28 -5.96 -1.77
CA LEU A 76 -31.97 -7.13 -2.31
C LEU A 76 -33.46 -7.09 -1.98
N ASN A 77 -33.75 -6.66 -0.73
CA ASN A 77 -35.09 -6.40 -0.20
C ASN A 77 -34.98 -5.41 0.97
N ASP A 78 -36.05 -5.22 1.74
CA ASP A 78 -36.10 -4.24 2.84
C ASP A 78 -35.22 -4.62 4.04
N THR A 79 -34.84 -5.90 4.15
CA THR A 79 -34.06 -6.42 5.28
C THR A 79 -32.66 -6.91 4.88
N SER A 80 -32.35 -6.99 3.58
CA SER A 80 -31.12 -7.63 3.11
C SER A 80 -30.40 -6.81 2.08
N SER A 81 -29.07 -6.74 2.20
CA SER A 81 -28.20 -6.08 1.25
C SER A 81 -26.98 -6.94 0.90
N LEU A 82 -26.44 -6.71 -0.29
CA LEU A 82 -25.20 -7.28 -0.77
C LEU A 82 -24.28 -6.14 -1.23
N ARG A 83 -23.08 -6.09 -0.71
CA ARG A 83 -22.03 -5.19 -1.17
C ARG A 83 -20.92 -6.00 -1.81
N VAL A 84 -20.50 -5.63 -3.01
CA VAL A 84 -19.36 -6.24 -3.72
C VAL A 84 -18.38 -5.15 -4.07
N PHE A 85 -17.10 -5.34 -3.77
CA PHE A 85 -16.09 -4.40 -4.21
C PHE A 85 -14.82 -5.09 -4.71
N GLY A 86 -14.21 -4.46 -5.71
CA GLY A 86 -12.87 -4.77 -6.16
C GLY A 86 -11.96 -3.57 -5.98
N GLN A 87 -10.73 -3.81 -5.56
CA GLN A 87 -9.69 -2.79 -5.43
C GLN A 87 -8.39 -3.31 -6.01
N TYR A 88 -7.68 -2.42 -6.69
CA TYR A 88 -6.31 -2.62 -7.14
C TYR A 88 -5.44 -1.50 -6.60
N PHE A 89 -4.25 -1.86 -6.15
CA PHE A 89 -3.24 -0.93 -5.64
C PHE A 89 -1.88 -1.29 -6.21
N LYS A 90 -1.12 -0.30 -6.65
CA LYS A 90 0.25 -0.48 -7.14
C LYS A 90 1.17 0.58 -6.54
N VAL A 91 2.35 0.14 -6.11
CA VAL A 91 3.51 0.96 -5.74
C VAL A 91 4.67 0.57 -6.62
N ASP A 92 5.47 1.55 -7.03
CA ASP A 92 6.69 1.35 -7.82
C ASP A 92 7.64 2.50 -7.45
N ARG A 93 8.61 2.23 -6.58
CA ARG A 93 9.50 3.22 -5.95
C ARG A 93 10.94 2.73 -5.98
N ASN A 94 11.88 3.67 -5.85
CA ASN A 94 13.28 3.36 -5.61
C ASN A 94 13.56 2.88 -4.18
N GLY A 95 12.61 3.04 -3.27
CA GLY A 95 12.73 2.59 -1.87
C GLY A 95 13.22 3.66 -0.92
N ALA A 96 13.33 3.26 0.36
CA ALA A 96 13.72 4.15 1.42
C ALA A 96 15.25 4.31 1.50
N ALA A 97 15.71 5.53 1.70
CA ALA A 97 17.11 5.82 1.98
C ALA A 97 17.45 5.40 3.41
N ILE A 98 18.30 4.38 3.53
CA ILE A 98 18.80 3.91 4.82
C ILE A 98 20.32 4.03 4.80
N ARG A 99 20.86 5.03 5.48
CA ARG A 99 22.29 5.30 5.55
C ARG A 99 22.97 4.43 6.59
N GLY A 100 24.12 3.83 6.24
CA GLY A 100 25.00 3.17 7.19
C GLY A 100 25.55 4.16 8.23
N ILE A 101 25.78 3.71 9.46
CA ILE A 101 26.28 4.56 10.55
C ILE A 101 27.68 5.09 10.28
N ASP A 102 28.45 4.38 9.50
CA ASP A 102 29.84 4.62 9.11
C ASP A 102 29.98 5.19 7.68
N ASP A 103 28.87 5.42 6.97
CA ASP A 103 28.88 6.07 5.68
C ASP A 103 29.43 7.51 5.78
N GLN A 104 30.57 7.76 5.13
CA GLN A 104 31.28 9.04 5.12
C GLN A 104 30.83 10.01 4.03
N THR A 105 29.78 9.66 3.29
CA THR A 105 29.25 10.52 2.22
C THR A 105 28.89 11.91 2.76
N SER A 106 29.52 12.93 2.22
CA SER A 106 29.28 14.31 2.64
C SER A 106 27.99 14.86 2.05
N GLY A 107 27.26 15.63 2.81
CA GLY A 107 26.03 16.29 2.43
C GLY A 107 24.79 15.73 3.11
N MET A 108 23.84 16.62 3.39
CA MET A 108 22.52 16.19 3.87
C MET A 108 21.78 15.47 2.75
N ARG A 109 21.09 14.38 3.09
CA ARG A 109 20.32 13.57 2.14
C ARG A 109 21.17 12.98 1.02
N LYS A 110 22.36 12.53 1.36
CA LYS A 110 23.23 11.76 0.47
C LYS A 110 23.73 10.52 1.18
N LEU A 111 23.86 9.45 0.42
CA LEU A 111 24.43 8.19 0.86
C LEU A 111 25.20 7.55 -0.30
N SER A 112 26.01 6.54 0.01
CA SER A 112 26.77 5.79 -0.98
C SER A 112 26.48 4.29 -0.79
N GLN A 113 25.76 3.73 -1.74
CA GLN A 113 25.39 2.30 -1.80
C GLN A 113 25.57 1.81 -3.22
N ASP A 114 26.02 0.58 -3.39
CA ASP A 114 26.31 0.03 -4.72
C ASP A 114 25.12 -0.71 -5.37
N THR A 115 24.06 -0.92 -4.61
CA THR A 115 22.85 -1.60 -5.08
C THR A 115 21.81 -0.61 -5.59
N ILE A 116 21.24 -0.88 -6.77
CA ILE A 116 20.05 -0.20 -7.27
C ILE A 116 18.85 -0.70 -6.48
N SER A 117 18.31 0.15 -5.61
CA SER A 117 17.18 -0.15 -4.76
C SER A 117 15.87 -0.10 -5.56
N GLN A 118 14.92 -0.98 -5.21
CA GLN A 118 13.62 -1.09 -5.84
C GLN A 118 12.58 -1.57 -4.83
N HIS A 119 11.39 -0.99 -4.88
CA HIS A 119 10.26 -1.44 -4.08
C HIS A 119 9.01 -1.41 -4.94
N GLU A 120 8.57 -2.58 -5.36
CA GLU A 120 7.33 -2.78 -6.08
C GLU A 120 6.34 -3.55 -5.21
N LEU A 121 5.09 -3.14 -5.26
CA LEU A 121 3.96 -3.84 -4.68
C LEU A 121 2.79 -3.74 -5.66
N SER A 122 2.20 -4.87 -6.02
CA SER A 122 0.88 -4.90 -6.60
C SER A 122 -0.07 -5.72 -5.73
N SER A 123 -1.26 -5.21 -5.51
CA SER A 123 -2.27 -5.85 -4.67
C SER A 123 -3.62 -5.71 -5.32
N TRP A 124 -4.38 -6.80 -5.34
CA TRP A 124 -5.80 -6.73 -5.68
C TRP A 124 -6.63 -7.50 -4.65
N VAL A 125 -7.83 -7.02 -4.43
CA VAL A 125 -8.81 -7.68 -3.57
C VAL A 125 -10.18 -7.62 -4.24
N LEU A 126 -10.91 -8.73 -4.15
CA LEU A 126 -12.34 -8.83 -4.45
C LEU A 126 -13.04 -9.33 -3.20
N ALA A 127 -14.09 -8.62 -2.78
CA ALA A 127 -14.84 -8.99 -1.58
C ALA A 127 -16.35 -8.82 -1.79
N ALA A 128 -17.10 -9.70 -1.14
CA ALA A 128 -18.55 -9.65 -1.03
C ALA A 128 -18.96 -9.64 0.44
N ILE A 129 -19.90 -8.76 0.80
CA ILE A 129 -20.44 -8.60 2.13
C ILE A 129 -21.97 -8.70 2.01
N TYR A 130 -22.54 -9.71 2.62
CA TYR A 130 -23.99 -9.88 2.74
C TYR A 130 -24.41 -9.51 4.16
N GLU A 131 -25.44 -8.68 4.28
CA GLU A 131 -26.06 -8.30 5.55
C GLU A 131 -27.56 -8.55 5.48
N SER A 132 -28.13 -9.10 6.55
CA SER A 132 -29.57 -9.35 6.64
C SER A 132 -30.06 -9.24 8.06
N ASP A 133 -31.15 -8.48 8.25
CA ASP A 133 -31.94 -8.51 9.48
C ASP A 133 -32.92 -9.71 9.42
N LEU A 134 -32.74 -10.67 10.32
CA LEU A 134 -33.59 -11.86 10.47
C LEU A 134 -34.74 -11.66 11.46
N GLY A 135 -34.89 -10.43 12.01
CA GLY A 135 -35.85 -10.10 13.06
C GLY A 135 -35.33 -10.41 14.47
N PHE A 136 -34.86 -11.59 14.74
CA PHE A 136 -34.26 -11.99 16.02
C PHE A 136 -32.76 -11.74 16.11
N ALA A 137 -32.07 -11.61 14.97
CA ALA A 137 -30.65 -11.41 14.88
C ALA A 137 -30.24 -10.71 13.58
N ASN A 138 -29.10 -10.03 13.58
CA ASN A 138 -28.43 -9.50 12.39
C ASN A 138 -27.39 -10.53 11.90
N LEU A 139 -27.52 -10.98 10.67
CA LEU A 139 -26.56 -11.82 9.98
C LEU A 139 -25.64 -10.96 9.13
N LYS A 140 -24.31 -11.16 9.25
CA LYS A 140 -23.31 -10.62 8.36
C LYS A 140 -22.38 -11.72 7.88
N ALA A 141 -22.28 -11.90 6.57
CA ALA A 141 -21.34 -12.82 5.95
C ALA A 141 -20.37 -12.04 5.06
N ILE A 142 -19.08 -12.34 5.18
CA ILE A 142 -18.00 -11.72 4.41
C ILE A 142 -17.22 -12.83 3.71
N ALA A 143 -17.01 -12.67 2.41
CA ALA A 143 -16.11 -13.51 1.62
C ALA A 143 -15.14 -12.61 0.87
N SER A 144 -13.85 -12.93 0.88
CA SER A 144 -12.88 -12.19 0.09
C SER A 144 -11.74 -13.07 -0.42
N VAL A 145 -11.18 -12.64 -1.55
CA VAL A 145 -9.92 -13.13 -2.11
C VAL A 145 -9.01 -11.95 -2.36
N GLN A 146 -7.73 -12.11 -2.04
CA GLN A 146 -6.70 -11.09 -2.21
C GLN A 146 -5.41 -11.75 -2.67
N GLU A 147 -4.67 -11.05 -3.53
CA GLU A 147 -3.33 -11.41 -3.93
C GLU A 147 -2.43 -10.17 -3.77
N ASP A 148 -1.29 -10.37 -3.14
CA ASP A 148 -0.25 -9.37 -2.97
C ASP A 148 1.05 -9.91 -3.57
N ASP A 149 1.61 -9.18 -4.54
CA ASP A 149 2.91 -9.43 -5.15
C ASP A 149 3.87 -8.31 -4.78
N VAL A 150 4.96 -8.66 -4.11
CA VAL A 150 5.94 -7.74 -3.54
C VAL A 150 7.32 -8.07 -4.05
N LEU A 151 8.04 -7.07 -4.55
CA LEU A 151 9.46 -7.11 -4.83
C LEU A 151 10.15 -5.99 -4.04
N VAL A 152 11.13 -6.35 -3.22
CA VAL A 152 12.01 -5.41 -2.55
C VAL A 152 13.45 -5.76 -2.87
N VAL A 153 14.17 -4.82 -3.46
CA VAL A 153 15.61 -4.88 -3.64
C VAL A 153 16.22 -3.76 -2.82
N ARG A 154 17.11 -4.09 -1.94
CA ARG A 154 17.81 -3.11 -1.09
C ARG A 154 19.24 -3.52 -0.87
N ASP A 155 20.05 -2.54 -0.63
CA ASP A 155 21.40 -2.71 -0.14
C ASP A 155 21.36 -3.15 1.34
N ASN A 156 21.80 -4.37 1.63
CA ASN A 156 21.70 -4.93 2.97
C ASN A 156 22.85 -4.49 3.88
N ASP A 157 24.05 -4.30 3.33
CA ASP A 157 25.20 -3.83 4.09
C ASP A 157 25.28 -2.31 4.16
N ARG A 158 24.51 -1.61 3.29
CA ARG A 158 24.38 -0.14 3.25
C ARG A 158 25.67 0.60 2.92
N HIS A 159 26.54 -0.05 2.16
CA HIS A 159 27.83 0.46 1.76
C HIS A 159 28.05 0.34 0.25
N ASN A 160 29.03 1.11 -0.23
CA ASN A 160 29.61 0.91 -1.53
C ASN A 160 30.92 0.15 -1.35
N TYR A 161 31.10 -0.98 -2.03
CA TYR A 161 32.31 -1.79 -1.95
C TYR A 161 33.61 -1.02 -2.31
N LEU A 162 33.49 0.14 -2.98
CA LEU A 162 34.62 1.04 -3.30
C LEU A 162 34.92 2.04 -2.19
N ASP A 163 34.05 2.18 -1.19
CA ASP A 163 34.30 3.09 -0.10
C ASP A 163 35.48 2.59 0.75
N PRO A 164 36.37 3.48 1.16
CA PRO A 164 37.48 3.07 2.04
C PRO A 164 36.92 2.48 3.34
N VAL A 165 37.24 1.25 3.61
CA VAL A 165 36.80 0.53 4.80
C VAL A 165 37.23 1.26 6.03
N LEU A 166 36.32 1.74 6.84
CA LEU A 166 36.60 2.19 8.19
C LEU A 166 36.99 0.98 9.04
N SER A 167 38.17 1.07 9.66
CA SER A 167 38.56 0.09 10.67
C SER A 167 37.59 0.18 11.84
N ILE A 168 36.78 -0.84 12.03
CA ILE A 168 35.89 -0.94 13.18
C ILE A 168 36.80 -1.07 14.41
N PRO A 169 36.76 -0.13 15.37
CA PRO A 169 37.56 -0.23 16.58
C PRO A 169 37.25 -1.56 17.29
N GLY A 170 38.27 -2.43 17.46
CA GLY A 170 38.12 -3.72 18.13
C GLY A 170 38.14 -4.96 17.25
N LEU A 171 38.09 -4.85 15.93
CA LEU A 171 38.15 -5.99 15.00
C LEU A 171 39.49 -6.17 14.29
N GLY A 172 40.58 -5.59 14.78
CA GLY A 172 41.91 -5.77 14.20
C GLY A 172 42.14 -5.06 12.87
N ALA A 173 43.37 -4.58 12.64
CA ALA A 173 43.75 -3.97 11.36
C ALA A 173 43.67 -5.01 10.25
N GLY A 174 42.78 -4.80 9.27
CA GLY A 174 42.63 -5.63 8.07
C GLY A 174 41.32 -6.37 7.89
N ALA A 175 40.32 -6.14 8.71
CA ALA A 175 38.97 -6.62 8.40
C ALA A 175 38.37 -5.78 7.26
N THR A 176 38.57 -6.23 6.03
CA THR A 176 37.92 -5.66 4.86
C THR A 176 36.53 -6.28 4.76
N TYR A 177 35.48 -5.48 4.99
CA TYR A 177 34.15 -5.84 4.54
C TYR A 177 34.08 -5.60 3.01
N GLN A 178 34.25 -6.64 2.26
CA GLN A 178 33.91 -6.64 0.85
C GLN A 178 32.64 -7.47 0.70
N ARG A 179 31.49 -6.84 0.70
CA ARG A 179 30.24 -7.51 0.35
C ARG A 179 29.30 -6.54 -0.34
N ALA A 180 29.17 -6.70 -1.65
CA ALA A 180 27.94 -6.31 -2.33
C ALA A 180 26.86 -7.33 -1.89
N GLU A 181 26.18 -7.08 -0.81
CA GLU A 181 25.05 -7.91 -0.38
C GLU A 181 23.75 -7.19 -0.72
N PHE A 182 23.19 -7.55 -1.87
CA PHE A 182 21.79 -7.27 -2.13
C PHE A 182 21.01 -8.60 -2.09
N THR A 183 19.82 -8.56 -1.56
CA THR A 183 18.90 -9.69 -1.64
C THR A 183 17.59 -9.17 -2.21
N PRO A 184 17.18 -9.62 -3.40
CA PRO A 184 15.82 -9.40 -3.83
C PRO A 184 14.90 -10.24 -2.95
N GLU A 185 14.02 -9.59 -2.23
CA GLU A 185 12.94 -10.24 -1.49
C GLU A 185 11.69 -10.21 -2.36
N THR A 186 11.22 -11.38 -2.75
CA THR A 186 9.94 -11.53 -3.45
C THR A 186 8.97 -12.26 -2.57
N SER A 187 7.74 -11.79 -2.52
CA SER A 187 6.66 -12.44 -1.79
C SER A 187 5.39 -12.40 -2.61
N LEU A 188 4.80 -13.56 -2.83
CA LEU A 188 3.45 -13.71 -3.38
C LEU A 188 2.57 -14.27 -2.27
N VAL A 189 1.53 -13.54 -1.91
CA VAL A 189 0.62 -13.91 -0.83
C VAL A 189 -0.81 -13.95 -1.35
N ASP A 190 -1.40 -15.15 -1.30
CA ASP A 190 -2.81 -15.37 -1.59
C ASP A 190 -3.58 -15.50 -0.28
N THR A 191 -4.63 -14.71 -0.14
CA THR A 191 -5.47 -14.73 1.05
C THR A 191 -6.93 -14.97 0.65
N THR A 192 -7.56 -15.95 1.30
CA THR A 192 -9.00 -16.18 1.19
C THR A 192 -9.62 -16.05 2.58
N THR A 193 -10.66 -15.25 2.70
CA THR A 193 -11.38 -15.04 3.96
C THR A 193 -12.83 -15.43 3.81
N LEU A 194 -13.34 -16.13 4.81
CA LEU A 194 -14.77 -16.37 5.02
C LEU A 194 -15.10 -16.09 6.48
N GLU A 195 -16.03 -15.18 6.72
CA GLU A 195 -16.47 -14.79 8.06
C GLU A 195 -17.99 -14.75 8.09
N ILE A 196 -18.58 -15.29 9.16
CA ILE A 196 -20.02 -15.25 9.40
C ILE A 196 -20.25 -14.79 10.83
N ASN A 197 -20.99 -13.70 10.98
CA ASN A 197 -21.39 -13.13 12.26
C ASN A 197 -22.90 -13.18 12.37
N LEU A 198 -23.38 -13.63 13.53
CA LEU A 198 -24.78 -13.57 13.91
C LEU A 198 -24.87 -12.84 15.26
N ILE A 199 -25.53 -11.69 15.28
CA ILE A 199 -25.62 -10.83 16.45
C ILE A 199 -27.09 -10.73 16.84
N SER A 200 -27.45 -11.20 18.04
CA SER A 200 -28.82 -11.11 18.57
C SER A 200 -29.28 -9.67 18.68
N ASN A 201 -30.53 -9.42 18.32
CA ASN A 201 -31.18 -8.11 18.50
C ASN A 201 -31.66 -7.87 19.94
N GLU A 202 -31.77 -8.94 20.74
CA GLU A 202 -32.16 -8.85 22.15
C GLU A 202 -30.94 -9.06 23.07
N PRO A 203 -30.84 -8.33 24.20
CA PRO A 203 -29.85 -8.62 25.20
C PRO A 203 -30.03 -10.06 25.72
N ILE A 204 -28.96 -10.78 25.96
CA ILE A 204 -29.01 -12.04 26.71
C ILE A 204 -29.35 -11.63 28.15
N GLU A 205 -30.59 -11.96 28.61
CA GLU A 205 -30.93 -11.84 30.02
C GLU A 205 -30.20 -12.97 30.78
N ASP A 206 -29.33 -12.58 31.73
CA ASP A 206 -28.67 -13.47 32.68
C ASP A 206 -29.63 -13.98 33.74
#